data_fd399f271cc3baa6ddbffb2e337badc2
#
_entry.id   fd399f271cc3baa6ddbffb2e337badc2
#
_cell.length_a   1.000
_cell.length_b   1.000
_cell.length_c   1.000
_cell.angle_alpha   90.00
_cell.angle_beta   90.00
_cell.angle_gamma   90.00
#
_symmetry.space_group_name_H-M   'P 1'
#
loop_
_entity.id
_entity.type
_entity.pdbx_description
1 polymer ?
#
loop_
_entity_poly.entity_id
_entity_poly.type
_entity_poly.pdbx_seq_one_letter_code
_entity_poly.pdbx_strand_id
1 'polypeptide(L)'
;MCNEAFGETPFSEQCTTLRQAGYQGIELAPFTLAPEPLQISAAQRAEYRRIMQAEALQFVGLHWLMVSGAGYHLTTPDPALRAQSWQYIRELINLSADLGEKTVLVFGSPKQRSSTGGLTASAATRHFVEGFRDVAAQAGDRGVTLLVEALGKSQTDVVNTLSEAAAIVAEIGHPAVHTMFDVHNTESETHSHAELIDRYLPIIRHVHVQEMDGRYPGMGFYDFRSLLQKLTESNYQGWVSLEAFDFSPGAPEIARRSLQYLKENE
;
A
#
# COMPACT_ATOMS: atom_id res chain seq x y z
N MET A 1 -9.55 4.60 -1.88
CA MET A 1 -9.76 3.23 -2.41
C MET A 1 -8.65 2.90 -3.37
N CYS A 2 -8.17 1.68 -3.32
CA CYS A 2 -7.23 1.08 -4.26
C CYS A 2 -7.92 0.82 -5.61
N ASN A 3 -7.21 1.05 -6.70
CA ASN A 3 -7.85 1.14 -8.01
C ASN A 3 -7.83 -0.13 -8.88
N GLU A 4 -7.15 -1.18 -8.45
CA GLU A 4 -7.02 -2.43 -9.24
C GLU A 4 -8.38 -3.08 -9.56
N ALA A 5 -9.39 -2.89 -8.70
CA ALA A 5 -10.75 -3.39 -8.93
C ALA A 5 -11.41 -2.84 -10.20
N PHE A 6 -10.93 -1.70 -10.71
CA PHE A 6 -11.47 -1.08 -11.92
C PHE A 6 -11.00 -1.74 -13.22
N GLY A 7 -9.95 -2.59 -13.15
CA GLY A 7 -9.40 -3.25 -14.32
C GLY A 7 -9.02 -2.25 -15.42
N GLU A 8 -9.57 -2.43 -16.62
CA GLU A 8 -9.28 -1.59 -17.79
C GLU A 8 -10.21 -0.35 -17.93
N THR A 9 -11.01 -0.04 -16.90
CA THR A 9 -11.86 1.16 -16.90
C THR A 9 -10.98 2.41 -17.08
N PRO A 10 -11.34 3.35 -17.99
CA PRO A 10 -10.57 4.59 -18.19
C PRO A 10 -10.35 5.35 -16.87
N PHE A 11 -9.15 5.88 -16.66
CA PHE A 11 -8.77 6.51 -15.38
C PHE A 11 -9.73 7.66 -14.97
N SER A 12 -10.21 8.45 -15.92
CA SER A 12 -11.22 9.50 -15.65
C SER A 12 -12.53 8.92 -15.11
N GLU A 13 -12.98 7.79 -15.63
CA GLU A 13 -14.19 7.12 -15.16
C GLU A 13 -14.01 6.49 -13.78
N GLN A 14 -12.80 5.95 -13.48
CA GLN A 14 -12.46 5.52 -12.13
C GLN A 14 -12.60 6.66 -11.13
N CYS A 15 -12.00 7.83 -11.42
CA CYS A 15 -12.06 9.00 -10.56
C CYS A 15 -13.50 9.51 -10.39
N THR A 16 -14.28 9.60 -11.47
CA THR A 16 -15.68 10.01 -11.41
C THR A 16 -16.51 9.05 -10.54
N THR A 17 -16.31 7.74 -10.69
CA THR A 17 -17.00 6.71 -9.90
C THR A 17 -16.68 6.85 -8.41
N LEU A 18 -15.41 7.03 -8.06
CA LEU A 18 -14.99 7.21 -6.66
C LEU A 18 -15.57 8.49 -6.08
N ARG A 19 -15.53 9.59 -6.82
CA ARG A 19 -16.12 10.85 -6.40
C ARG A 19 -17.62 10.73 -6.14
N GLN A 20 -18.37 10.09 -7.04
CA GLN A 20 -19.81 9.86 -6.90
C GLN A 20 -20.13 8.93 -5.71
N ALA A 21 -19.30 7.95 -5.43
CA ALA A 21 -19.44 7.11 -4.24
C ALA A 21 -19.12 7.88 -2.94
N GLY A 22 -18.38 9.01 -3.01
CA GLY A 22 -18.05 9.88 -1.87
C GLY A 22 -16.65 9.67 -1.30
N TYR A 23 -15.76 9.03 -2.04
CA TYR A 23 -14.34 8.93 -1.66
C TYR A 23 -13.63 10.28 -1.76
N GLN A 24 -12.61 10.46 -0.94
CA GLN A 24 -11.75 11.66 -0.90
C GLN A 24 -10.39 11.43 -1.55
N GLY A 25 -10.01 10.16 -1.76
CA GLY A 25 -8.71 9.80 -2.30
C GLY A 25 -8.74 8.53 -3.13
N ILE A 26 -7.73 8.41 -3.97
CA ILE A 26 -7.45 7.22 -4.79
C ILE A 26 -6.02 6.75 -4.52
N GLU A 27 -5.86 5.45 -4.39
CA GLU A 27 -4.57 4.77 -4.28
C GLU A 27 -4.36 3.90 -5.53
N LEU A 28 -3.17 3.92 -6.10
CA LEU A 28 -2.97 3.39 -7.44
C LEU A 28 -1.99 2.20 -7.42
N ALA A 29 -2.35 1.14 -8.12
CA ALA A 29 -1.41 0.11 -8.50
C ALA A 29 -0.70 0.54 -9.80
N PRO A 30 0.64 0.66 -9.83
CA PRO A 30 1.36 1.23 -10.99
C PRO A 30 1.02 0.58 -12.32
N PHE A 31 0.79 -0.73 -12.35
CA PHE A 31 0.46 -1.48 -13.57
C PHE A 31 -0.90 -1.11 -14.18
N THR A 32 -1.79 -0.48 -13.41
CA THR A 32 -3.09 0.01 -13.92
C THR A 32 -2.96 1.31 -14.71
N LEU A 33 -1.85 2.04 -14.54
CA LEU A 33 -1.58 3.27 -15.27
C LEU A 33 -0.91 2.99 -16.63
N ALA A 34 -0.03 2.01 -16.67
CA ALA A 34 0.65 1.55 -17.87
C ALA A 34 1.27 0.17 -17.65
N PRO A 35 1.40 -0.68 -18.69
CA PRO A 35 2.11 -1.96 -18.58
C PRO A 35 3.56 -1.78 -18.09
N GLU A 36 4.21 -0.69 -18.46
CA GLU A 36 5.55 -0.29 -18.04
C GLU A 36 5.48 1.08 -17.32
N PRO A 37 5.23 1.11 -16.00
CA PRO A 37 5.02 2.36 -15.25
C PRO A 37 6.16 3.37 -15.38
N LEU A 38 7.40 2.91 -15.58
CA LEU A 38 8.55 3.80 -15.74
C LEU A 38 8.52 4.60 -17.06
N GLN A 39 7.70 4.17 -18.03
CA GLN A 39 7.56 4.87 -19.31
C GLN A 39 6.49 5.96 -19.28
N ILE A 40 5.78 6.14 -18.15
CA ILE A 40 4.79 7.21 -18.00
C ILE A 40 5.49 8.56 -18.08
N SER A 41 5.26 9.27 -19.17
CA SER A 41 5.86 10.57 -19.45
C SER A 41 5.40 11.64 -18.46
N ALA A 42 6.16 12.73 -18.34
CA ALA A 42 5.79 13.88 -17.50
C ALA A 42 4.41 14.46 -17.91
N ALA A 43 4.08 14.45 -19.19
CA ALA A 43 2.77 14.90 -19.69
C ALA A 43 1.63 13.99 -19.20
N GLN A 44 1.83 12.67 -19.22
CA GLN A 44 0.85 11.72 -18.70
C GLN A 44 0.68 11.84 -17.17
N ARG A 45 1.79 12.01 -16.41
CA ARG A 45 1.73 12.28 -14.96
C ARG A 45 0.94 13.55 -14.66
N ALA A 46 1.16 14.62 -15.43
CA ALA A 46 0.40 15.86 -15.29
C ALA A 46 -1.09 15.67 -15.61
N GLU A 47 -1.42 14.86 -16.62
CA GLU A 47 -2.81 14.55 -16.99
C GLU A 47 -3.50 13.72 -15.88
N TYR A 48 -2.86 12.70 -15.30
CA TYR A 48 -3.41 11.96 -14.17
C TYR A 48 -3.73 12.88 -13.00
N ARG A 49 -2.79 13.78 -12.65
CA ARG A 49 -3.05 14.79 -11.59
C ARG A 49 -4.26 15.66 -11.92
N ARG A 50 -4.35 16.15 -13.17
CA ARG A 50 -5.46 17.00 -13.60
C ARG A 50 -6.80 16.28 -13.49
N ILE A 51 -6.86 14.99 -13.85
CA ILE A 51 -8.07 14.18 -13.74
C ILE A 51 -8.47 14.02 -12.26
N MET A 52 -7.56 13.64 -11.37
CA MET A 52 -7.84 13.53 -9.93
C MET A 52 -8.31 14.86 -9.35
N GLN A 53 -7.65 15.96 -9.69
CA GLN A 53 -8.02 17.30 -9.22
C GLN A 53 -9.41 17.74 -9.69
N ALA A 54 -9.78 17.43 -10.93
CA ALA A 54 -11.11 17.74 -11.49
C ALA A 54 -12.24 17.05 -10.71
N GLU A 55 -11.97 15.87 -10.16
CA GLU A 55 -12.91 15.11 -9.34
C GLU A 55 -12.71 15.36 -7.81
N ALA A 56 -11.87 16.34 -7.44
CA ALA A 56 -11.52 16.63 -6.04
C ALA A 56 -11.02 15.40 -5.26
N LEU A 57 -10.33 14.48 -5.92
CA LEU A 57 -9.67 13.33 -5.31
C LEU A 57 -8.21 13.65 -5.01
N GLN A 58 -7.74 13.25 -3.83
CA GLN A 58 -6.32 13.26 -3.50
C GLN A 58 -5.67 11.96 -3.97
N PHE A 59 -4.48 12.06 -4.54
CA PHE A 59 -3.64 10.90 -4.75
C PHE A 59 -3.03 10.47 -3.40
N VAL A 60 -3.34 9.27 -2.96
CA VAL A 60 -2.89 8.74 -1.66
C VAL A 60 -1.48 8.16 -1.77
N GLY A 61 -1.25 7.33 -2.76
CA GLY A 61 0.02 6.65 -2.93
C GLY A 61 -0.04 5.49 -3.92
N LEU A 62 1.03 4.69 -3.90
CA LEU A 62 1.17 3.49 -4.71
C LEU A 62 1.20 2.23 -3.84
N HIS A 63 0.47 1.20 -4.26
CA HIS A 63 0.51 -0.16 -3.71
C HIS A 63 0.75 -1.17 -4.84
N TRP A 64 0.91 -2.47 -4.54
CA TRP A 64 1.24 -3.52 -5.53
C TRP A 64 2.38 -3.12 -6.47
N LEU A 65 3.44 -2.57 -5.89
CA LEU A 65 4.50 -1.86 -6.60
C LEU A 65 5.17 -2.66 -7.72
N MET A 66 5.23 -3.98 -7.60
CA MET A 66 6.08 -4.83 -8.43
C MET A 66 5.31 -5.96 -9.14
N VAL A 67 4.01 -5.80 -9.34
CA VAL A 67 3.15 -6.81 -10.00
C VAL A 67 3.45 -6.86 -11.51
N SER A 68 3.73 -5.73 -12.13
CA SER A 68 4.20 -5.64 -13.51
C SER A 68 5.71 -5.48 -13.56
N GLY A 69 6.33 -5.96 -14.61
CA GLY A 69 7.73 -5.66 -14.87
C GLY A 69 8.63 -6.89 -14.99
N ALA A 70 9.92 -6.64 -15.19
CA ALA A 70 10.95 -7.53 -15.68
C ALA A 70 11.51 -8.53 -14.65
N GLY A 71 10.64 -9.15 -13.84
CA GLY A 71 11.07 -10.15 -12.86
C GLY A 71 11.83 -9.54 -11.67
N TYR A 72 11.54 -8.30 -11.31
CA TYR A 72 12.15 -7.62 -10.15
C TYR A 72 12.00 -8.42 -8.86
N HIS A 73 13.02 -8.34 -8.00
CA HIS A 73 13.02 -9.00 -6.71
C HIS A 73 13.93 -8.29 -5.71
N LEU A 74 13.34 -7.73 -4.64
CA LEU A 74 14.03 -6.82 -3.70
C LEU A 74 15.06 -7.53 -2.82
N THR A 75 14.91 -8.82 -2.59
CA THR A 75 15.71 -9.59 -1.63
C THR A 75 16.59 -10.66 -2.29
N THR A 76 16.53 -10.81 -3.61
CA THR A 76 17.28 -11.83 -4.36
C THR A 76 18.76 -11.87 -4.00
N PRO A 77 19.43 -13.06 -4.00
CA PRO A 77 20.88 -13.16 -3.84
C PRO A 77 21.66 -12.55 -5.01
N ASP A 78 21.04 -12.47 -6.20
CA ASP A 78 21.68 -11.82 -7.36
C ASP A 78 21.81 -10.30 -7.11
N PRO A 79 23.02 -9.77 -6.93
CA PRO A 79 23.22 -8.36 -6.60
C PRO A 79 22.84 -7.43 -7.77
N ALA A 80 22.97 -7.88 -9.01
CA ALA A 80 22.63 -7.07 -10.19
C ALA A 80 21.10 -6.88 -10.30
N LEU A 81 20.35 -7.99 -10.20
CA LEU A 81 18.90 -7.95 -10.20
C LEU A 81 18.35 -7.17 -8.98
N ARG A 82 18.97 -7.35 -7.80
CA ARG A 82 18.58 -6.62 -6.60
C ARG A 82 18.78 -5.10 -6.78
N ALA A 83 19.93 -4.68 -7.30
CA ALA A 83 20.20 -3.27 -7.59
C ALA A 83 19.21 -2.69 -8.62
N GLN A 84 18.90 -3.44 -9.68
CA GLN A 84 17.90 -3.05 -10.67
C GLN A 84 16.51 -2.93 -10.05
N SER A 85 16.14 -3.83 -9.15
CA SER A 85 14.85 -3.80 -8.45
C SER A 85 14.70 -2.57 -7.56
N TRP A 86 15.75 -2.20 -6.81
CA TRP A 86 15.74 -0.99 -6.00
C TRP A 86 15.85 0.29 -6.84
N GLN A 87 16.47 0.24 -8.02
CA GLN A 87 16.41 1.35 -8.98
C GLN A 87 14.96 1.55 -9.50
N TYR A 88 14.23 0.47 -9.75
CA TYR A 88 12.81 0.55 -10.10
C TYR A 88 12.00 1.25 -8.98
N ILE A 89 12.25 0.93 -7.71
CA ILE A 89 11.62 1.61 -6.57
C ILE A 89 11.96 3.11 -6.55
N ARG A 90 13.19 3.52 -6.87
CA ARG A 90 13.57 4.94 -6.98
C ARG A 90 12.71 5.69 -8.01
N GLU A 91 12.41 5.04 -9.13
CA GLU A 91 11.55 5.63 -10.15
C GLU A 91 10.08 5.67 -9.73
N LEU A 92 9.58 4.69 -8.96
CA LEU A 92 8.25 4.75 -8.37
C LEU A 92 8.15 5.86 -7.30
N ILE A 93 9.20 6.15 -6.54
CA ILE A 93 9.26 7.32 -5.63
C ILE A 93 9.08 8.61 -6.45
N ASN A 94 9.79 8.75 -7.58
CA ASN A 94 9.64 9.89 -8.47
C ASN A 94 8.23 9.99 -9.06
N LEU A 95 7.69 8.87 -9.55
CA LEU A 95 6.32 8.81 -10.08
C LEU A 95 5.30 9.25 -9.02
N SER A 96 5.40 8.71 -7.80
CA SER A 96 4.48 9.02 -6.72
C SER A 96 4.53 10.51 -6.35
N ALA A 97 5.72 11.07 -6.21
CA ALA A 97 5.91 12.50 -5.93
C ALA A 97 5.41 13.41 -7.06
N ASP A 98 5.47 12.94 -8.30
CA ASP A 98 4.93 13.69 -9.45
C ASP A 98 3.40 13.61 -9.53
N LEU A 99 2.76 12.61 -8.97
CA LEU A 99 1.31 12.44 -8.94
C LEU A 99 0.64 13.19 -7.77
N GLY A 100 1.32 13.37 -6.64
CA GLY A 100 0.76 14.07 -5.48
C GLY A 100 1.78 14.41 -4.41
N GLU A 101 1.32 15.07 -3.35
CA GLU A 101 2.14 15.48 -2.21
C GLU A 101 1.85 14.58 -0.99
N LYS A 102 2.88 14.34 -0.16
CA LYS A 102 2.77 13.54 1.08
C LYS A 102 2.18 12.15 0.84
N THR A 103 2.67 11.51 -0.20
CA THR A 103 2.17 10.22 -0.68
C THR A 103 2.84 9.04 0.03
N VAL A 104 2.28 7.85 -0.13
CA VAL A 104 2.83 6.61 0.43
C VAL A 104 3.22 5.62 -0.67
N LEU A 105 4.22 4.79 -0.39
CA LEU A 105 4.52 3.58 -1.15
C LEU A 105 4.38 2.37 -0.24
N VAL A 106 3.43 1.48 -0.55
CA VAL A 106 3.14 0.27 0.22
C VAL A 106 3.98 -0.89 -0.28
N PHE A 107 4.91 -1.34 0.55
CA PHE A 107 5.78 -2.48 0.23
C PHE A 107 5.14 -3.80 0.66
N GLY A 108 4.07 -4.20 -0.05
CA GLY A 108 3.42 -5.49 0.05
C GLY A 108 4.13 -6.54 -0.83
N SER A 109 3.79 -6.63 -2.08
CA SER A 109 4.40 -7.45 -3.16
C SER A 109 5.11 -8.73 -2.68
N PRO A 110 4.37 -9.75 -2.18
CA PRO A 110 4.96 -10.89 -1.46
C PRO A 110 5.99 -11.66 -2.27
N LYS A 111 5.70 -11.92 -3.56
CA LYS A 111 6.57 -12.69 -4.44
C LYS A 111 7.92 -12.02 -4.72
N GLN A 112 7.97 -10.69 -4.63
CA GLN A 112 9.16 -9.90 -4.95
C GLN A 112 10.03 -9.60 -3.73
N ARG A 113 9.61 -10.04 -2.52
CA ARG A 113 10.38 -9.86 -1.28
C ARG A 113 10.65 -11.14 -0.50
N SER A 114 9.99 -12.27 -0.83
CA SER A 114 10.22 -13.57 -0.18
C SER A 114 11.66 -14.03 -0.34
N SER A 115 12.13 -14.90 0.55
CA SER A 115 13.43 -15.54 0.36
C SER A 115 13.45 -16.37 -0.91
N THR A 116 14.57 -16.35 -1.64
CA THR A 116 14.73 -17.06 -2.90
C THR A 116 16.20 -17.46 -3.10
N GLY A 117 16.47 -18.35 -4.05
CA GLY A 117 17.84 -18.74 -4.43
C GLY A 117 18.67 -19.32 -3.28
N GLY A 118 18.03 -20.00 -2.32
CA GLY A 118 18.70 -20.59 -1.17
C GLY A 118 18.99 -19.62 0.00
N LEU A 119 18.53 -18.38 -0.07
CA LEU A 119 18.60 -17.46 1.08
C LEU A 119 17.69 -17.92 2.21
N THR A 120 18.13 -17.68 3.44
CA THR A 120 17.24 -17.72 4.61
C THR A 120 16.35 -16.47 4.66
N ALA A 121 15.18 -16.55 5.31
CA ALA A 121 14.33 -15.40 5.55
C ALA A 121 15.09 -14.24 6.21
N SER A 122 15.96 -14.53 7.18
CA SER A 122 16.82 -13.51 7.83
C SER A 122 17.78 -12.83 6.86
N ALA A 123 18.36 -13.58 5.89
CA ALA A 123 19.23 -12.98 4.89
C ALA A 123 18.42 -12.11 3.91
N ALA A 124 17.25 -12.58 3.50
CA ALA A 124 16.33 -11.80 2.66
C ALA A 124 15.87 -10.52 3.38
N THR A 125 15.52 -10.59 4.66
CA THR A 125 15.18 -9.41 5.47
C THR A 125 16.31 -8.40 5.53
N ARG A 126 17.58 -8.83 5.67
CA ARG A 126 18.72 -7.90 5.62
C ARG A 126 18.82 -7.17 4.27
N HIS A 127 18.68 -7.89 3.14
CA HIS A 127 18.64 -7.23 1.83
C HIS A 127 17.50 -6.24 1.69
N PHE A 128 16.35 -6.54 2.30
CA PHE A 128 15.20 -5.64 2.33
C PHE A 128 15.51 -4.35 3.10
N VAL A 129 16.08 -4.48 4.30
CA VAL A 129 16.50 -3.34 5.14
C VAL A 129 17.57 -2.49 4.44
N GLU A 130 18.59 -3.12 3.85
CA GLU A 130 19.64 -2.42 3.09
C GLU A 130 19.05 -1.58 1.96
N GLY A 131 18.12 -2.16 1.18
CA GLY A 131 17.47 -1.44 0.10
C GLY A 131 16.59 -0.27 0.56
N PHE A 132 15.87 -0.41 1.67
CA PHE A 132 15.14 0.71 2.26
C PHE A 132 16.09 1.84 2.66
N ARG A 133 17.23 1.54 3.30
CA ARG A 133 18.24 2.55 3.65
C ARG A 133 18.74 3.32 2.43
N ASP A 134 18.94 2.61 1.32
CA ASP A 134 19.43 3.20 0.08
C ASP A 134 18.46 4.20 -0.56
N VAL A 135 17.15 4.00 -0.39
CA VAL A 135 16.12 4.85 -1.03
C VAL A 135 15.46 5.84 -0.08
N ALA A 136 15.65 5.70 1.24
CA ALA A 136 14.96 6.48 2.26
C ALA A 136 15.20 7.99 2.14
N ALA A 137 16.44 8.41 1.90
CA ALA A 137 16.78 9.83 1.74
C ALA A 137 16.04 10.43 0.54
N GLN A 138 16.06 9.77 -0.63
CA GLN A 138 15.33 10.22 -1.81
C GLN A 138 13.82 10.30 -1.54
N ALA A 139 13.25 9.33 -0.84
CA ALA A 139 11.82 9.34 -0.49
C ALA A 139 11.50 10.56 0.39
N GLY A 140 12.31 10.84 1.41
CA GLY A 140 12.16 12.00 2.28
C GLY A 140 12.26 13.32 1.51
N ASP A 141 13.26 13.48 0.65
CA ASP A 141 13.46 14.67 -0.18
C ASP A 141 12.28 14.90 -1.15
N ARG A 142 11.65 13.82 -1.59
CA ARG A 142 10.49 13.86 -2.50
C ARG A 142 9.14 13.93 -1.77
N GLY A 143 9.12 13.92 -0.42
CA GLY A 143 7.88 13.95 0.37
C GLY A 143 7.07 12.65 0.29
N VAL A 144 7.73 11.52 0.02
CA VAL A 144 7.13 10.18 -0.08
C VAL A 144 7.45 9.37 1.17
N THR A 145 6.45 8.73 1.76
CA THR A 145 6.62 7.82 2.90
C THR A 145 6.65 6.37 2.40
N LEU A 146 7.69 5.64 2.78
CA LEU A 146 7.84 4.21 2.47
C LEU A 146 7.24 3.40 3.61
N LEU A 147 6.33 2.50 3.30
CA LEU A 147 5.60 1.69 4.28
C LEU A 147 6.00 0.23 4.19
N VAL A 148 6.62 -0.26 5.25
CA VAL A 148 6.87 -1.70 5.45
C VAL A 148 5.55 -2.35 5.82
N GLU A 149 4.98 -3.15 4.93
CA GLU A 149 3.75 -3.89 5.19
C GLU A 149 4.06 -5.27 5.76
N ALA A 150 3.43 -5.63 6.88
CA ALA A 150 3.41 -7.01 7.36
C ALA A 150 2.41 -7.83 6.54
N LEU A 151 2.80 -9.01 6.07
CA LEU A 151 1.96 -9.94 5.31
C LEU A 151 1.89 -11.30 5.99
N GLY A 152 0.81 -12.02 5.79
CA GLY A 152 0.63 -13.36 6.32
C GLY A 152 1.76 -14.33 5.90
N LYS A 153 2.08 -15.30 6.76
CA LYS A 153 3.09 -16.33 6.46
C LYS A 153 2.74 -17.21 5.27
N SER A 154 1.47 -17.28 4.92
CA SER A 154 1.00 -17.96 3.71
C SER A 154 1.46 -17.25 2.43
N GLN A 155 1.78 -15.95 2.51
CA GLN A 155 2.14 -15.11 1.37
C GLN A 155 3.66 -14.91 1.22
N THR A 156 4.38 -14.74 2.33
CA THR A 156 5.83 -14.46 2.35
C THR A 156 6.46 -14.92 3.65
N ASP A 157 7.77 -15.13 3.64
CA ASP A 157 8.58 -15.40 4.84
C ASP A 157 9.39 -14.18 5.31
N VAL A 158 9.11 -13.00 4.73
CA VAL A 158 9.77 -11.73 5.08
C VAL A 158 8.74 -10.73 5.59
N VAL A 159 8.84 -10.38 6.88
CA VAL A 159 7.95 -9.45 7.61
C VAL A 159 6.50 -9.95 7.69
N ASN A 160 6.21 -10.68 8.75
CA ASN A 160 4.91 -11.32 8.95
C ASN A 160 4.08 -10.70 10.09
N THR A 161 4.66 -9.81 10.88
CA THR A 161 3.97 -9.13 11.98
C THR A 161 4.32 -7.65 12.03
N LEU A 162 3.44 -6.84 12.64
CA LEU A 162 3.74 -5.44 12.93
C LEU A 162 4.96 -5.28 13.85
N SER A 163 5.23 -6.26 14.72
CA SER A 163 6.44 -6.27 15.54
C SER A 163 7.70 -6.37 14.67
N GLU A 164 7.71 -7.22 13.66
CA GLU A 164 8.82 -7.34 12.72
C GLU A 164 8.96 -6.08 11.85
N ALA A 165 7.84 -5.54 11.36
CA ALA A 165 7.84 -4.26 10.63
C ALA A 165 8.38 -3.11 11.49
N ALA A 166 7.96 -3.01 12.75
CA ALA A 166 8.44 -2.00 13.70
C ALA A 166 9.95 -2.14 13.98
N ALA A 167 10.46 -3.36 14.08
CA ALA A 167 11.90 -3.60 14.24
C ALA A 167 12.69 -3.08 13.03
N ILE A 168 12.20 -3.32 11.82
CA ILE A 168 12.81 -2.80 10.57
C ILE A 168 12.77 -1.29 10.53
N VAL A 169 11.61 -0.67 10.83
CA VAL A 169 11.47 0.79 10.87
C VAL A 169 12.48 1.41 11.87
N ALA A 170 12.59 0.82 13.06
CA ALA A 170 13.53 1.26 14.08
C ALA A 170 14.99 1.07 13.65
N GLU A 171 15.31 -0.05 13.01
CA GLU A 171 16.67 -0.35 12.52
C GLU A 171 17.10 0.59 11.40
N ILE A 172 16.18 0.99 10.51
CA ILE A 172 16.46 1.97 9.45
C ILE A 172 16.58 3.37 10.05
N GLY A 173 15.71 3.75 10.99
CA GLY A 173 15.77 5.01 11.74
C GLY A 173 15.61 6.26 10.88
N HIS A 174 14.95 6.18 9.72
CA HIS A 174 14.78 7.32 8.80
C HIS A 174 13.32 7.84 8.83
N PRO A 175 13.10 9.18 8.88
CA PRO A 175 11.75 9.76 9.01
C PRO A 175 10.82 9.52 7.82
N ALA A 176 11.34 9.07 6.67
CA ALA A 176 10.51 8.66 5.53
C ALA A 176 10.11 7.18 5.55
N VAL A 177 10.55 6.37 6.56
CA VAL A 177 10.26 4.95 6.63
C VAL A 177 9.35 4.67 7.84
N HIS A 178 8.21 4.08 7.56
CA HIS A 178 7.17 3.77 8.52
C HIS A 178 6.55 2.39 8.22
N THR A 179 5.47 2.05 8.92
CA THR A 179 4.66 0.88 8.63
C THR A 179 3.20 1.27 8.37
N MET A 180 2.40 0.30 8.03
CA MET A 180 0.96 0.40 7.90
C MET A 180 0.26 -0.72 8.65
N PHE A 181 -1.05 -0.63 8.78
CA PHE A 181 -1.91 -1.69 9.28
C PHE A 181 -2.84 -2.16 8.16
N ASP A 182 -2.86 -3.45 7.91
CA ASP A 182 -3.77 -4.09 6.96
C ASP A 182 -4.60 -5.14 7.70
N VAL A 183 -5.93 -5.01 7.63
CA VAL A 183 -6.87 -5.92 8.31
C VAL A 183 -6.69 -7.37 7.87
N HIS A 184 -6.57 -7.60 6.55
CA HIS A 184 -6.45 -8.93 5.98
C HIS A 184 -5.14 -9.64 6.34
N ASN A 185 -4.05 -8.88 6.48
CA ASN A 185 -2.69 -9.40 6.62
C ASN A 185 -2.28 -9.70 8.08
N THR A 186 -3.25 -9.98 8.96
CA THR A 186 -3.03 -10.18 10.40
C THR A 186 -3.01 -11.65 10.85
N GLU A 187 -2.98 -12.62 9.93
CA GLU A 187 -3.02 -14.06 10.27
C GLU A 187 -1.91 -14.52 11.23
N SER A 188 -0.77 -13.85 11.23
CA SER A 188 0.39 -14.16 12.07
C SER A 188 0.42 -13.39 13.40
N GLU A 189 -0.53 -12.49 13.61
CA GLU A 189 -0.61 -11.68 14.81
C GLU A 189 -1.21 -12.48 15.99
N THR A 190 -0.73 -12.20 17.19
CA THR A 190 -1.20 -12.84 18.42
C THR A 190 -1.99 -11.89 19.32
N HIS A 191 -2.00 -10.60 18.97
CA HIS A 191 -2.74 -9.55 19.67
C HIS A 191 -3.97 -9.15 18.87
N SER A 192 -4.98 -8.59 19.56
CA SER A 192 -6.14 -8.00 18.91
C SER A 192 -5.74 -6.78 18.06
N HIS A 193 -6.54 -6.45 17.04
CA HIS A 193 -6.28 -5.29 16.19
C HIS A 193 -6.22 -3.98 17.00
N ALA A 194 -7.05 -3.84 18.04
CA ALA A 194 -7.02 -2.69 18.93
C ALA A 194 -5.68 -2.56 19.67
N GLU A 195 -5.14 -3.68 20.20
CA GLU A 195 -3.83 -3.70 20.87
C GLU A 195 -2.69 -3.42 19.88
N LEU A 196 -2.77 -3.91 18.64
CA LEU A 196 -1.79 -3.64 17.60
C LEU A 196 -1.78 -2.16 17.23
N ILE A 197 -2.94 -1.56 17.06
CA ILE A 197 -3.05 -0.11 16.78
C ILE A 197 -2.50 0.69 17.96
N ASP A 198 -2.88 0.42 19.20
CA ASP A 198 -2.35 1.12 20.37
C ASP A 198 -0.83 1.10 20.43
N ARG A 199 -0.26 -0.07 20.19
CA ARG A 199 1.19 -0.27 20.29
C ARG A 199 1.98 0.40 19.17
N TYR A 200 1.47 0.36 17.95
CA TYR A 200 2.23 0.74 16.76
C TYR A 200 1.74 2.03 16.08
N LEU A 201 0.69 2.67 16.61
CA LEU A 201 0.14 3.92 16.06
C LEU A 201 1.21 4.99 15.76
N PRO A 202 2.22 5.21 16.61
CA PRO A 202 3.25 6.23 16.33
C PRO A 202 4.01 6.02 15.02
N ILE A 203 4.00 4.81 14.46
CA ILE A 203 4.68 4.46 13.22
C ILE A 203 3.73 3.97 12.12
N ILE A 204 2.43 3.82 12.39
CA ILE A 204 1.41 3.52 11.37
C ILE A 204 1.06 4.82 10.63
N ARG A 205 1.21 4.83 9.30
CA ARG A 205 0.90 5.98 8.44
C ARG A 205 -0.19 5.72 7.42
N HIS A 206 -0.65 4.47 7.33
CA HIS A 206 -1.66 4.03 6.38
C HIS A 206 -2.42 2.83 6.91
N VAL A 207 -3.69 2.69 6.52
CA VAL A 207 -4.53 1.55 6.91
C VAL A 207 -5.24 1.03 5.66
N HIS A 208 -5.13 -0.29 5.41
CA HIS A 208 -5.97 -0.98 4.44
C HIS A 208 -7.13 -1.69 5.14
N VAL A 209 -8.31 -1.62 4.53
CA VAL A 209 -9.52 -2.24 5.04
C VAL A 209 -10.20 -3.10 3.98
N GLN A 210 -10.43 -4.34 4.32
CA GLN A 210 -11.19 -5.36 3.62
C GLN A 210 -11.62 -6.41 4.64
N GLU A 211 -12.50 -7.31 4.25
CA GLU A 211 -12.81 -8.49 5.09
C GLU A 211 -11.59 -9.40 5.21
N MET A 212 -11.56 -10.22 6.26
CA MET A 212 -10.47 -11.18 6.48
C MET A 212 -10.28 -12.17 5.31
N ASP A 213 -11.29 -12.37 4.49
CA ASP A 213 -11.26 -13.23 3.30
C ASP A 213 -10.99 -12.45 2.00
N GLY A 214 -10.68 -11.16 2.09
CA GLY A 214 -10.35 -10.31 0.95
C GLY A 214 -11.54 -9.71 0.21
N ARG A 215 -12.78 -9.99 0.64
CA ARG A 215 -13.96 -9.30 0.11
C ARG A 215 -14.05 -7.87 0.62
N TYR A 216 -14.87 -7.05 0.00
CA TYR A 216 -15.05 -5.68 0.45
C TYR A 216 -15.82 -5.59 1.79
N PRO A 217 -15.62 -4.53 2.61
CA PRO A 217 -16.29 -4.35 3.90
C PRO A 217 -17.80 -4.47 3.82
N GLY A 218 -18.38 -5.24 4.75
CA GLY A 218 -19.82 -5.54 4.82
C GLY A 218 -20.23 -6.84 4.15
N MET A 219 -19.30 -7.59 3.55
CA MET A 219 -19.58 -8.91 2.98
C MET A 219 -19.23 -10.07 3.92
N GLY A 220 -18.56 -9.78 5.04
CA GLY A 220 -18.10 -10.75 6.03
C GLY A 220 -18.58 -10.41 7.44
N PHE A 221 -17.70 -10.70 8.41
CA PHE A 221 -18.03 -10.57 9.84
C PHE A 221 -16.99 -9.75 10.60
N TYR A 222 -16.07 -9.06 9.91
CA TYR A 222 -15.08 -8.25 10.59
C TYR A 222 -15.73 -7.05 11.28
N ASP A 223 -15.30 -6.77 12.51
CA ASP A 223 -15.83 -5.65 13.31
C ASP A 223 -15.14 -4.32 12.93
N PHE A 224 -15.60 -3.74 11.82
CA PHE A 224 -15.10 -2.44 11.35
C PHE A 224 -15.46 -1.31 12.33
N ARG A 225 -16.57 -1.41 13.07
CA ARG A 225 -16.96 -0.41 14.06
C ARG A 225 -15.87 -0.25 15.12
N SER A 226 -15.43 -1.35 15.74
CA SER A 226 -14.36 -1.31 16.73
C SER A 226 -13.05 -0.78 16.17
N LEU A 227 -12.71 -1.11 14.92
CA LEU A 227 -11.52 -0.58 14.24
C LEU A 227 -11.61 0.93 14.04
N LEU A 228 -12.70 1.42 13.43
CA LEU A 228 -12.88 2.84 13.11
C LEU A 228 -12.97 3.68 14.38
N GLN A 229 -13.69 3.21 15.39
CA GLN A 229 -13.73 3.85 16.70
C GLN A 229 -12.33 3.94 17.32
N LYS A 230 -11.54 2.85 17.24
CA LYS A 230 -10.17 2.84 17.77
C LYS A 230 -9.27 3.84 17.05
N LEU A 231 -9.34 3.93 15.73
CA LEU A 231 -8.59 4.92 14.95
C LEU A 231 -8.99 6.36 15.33
N THR A 232 -10.29 6.61 15.51
CA THR A 232 -10.83 7.92 15.91
C THR A 232 -10.37 8.30 17.32
N GLU A 233 -10.53 7.42 18.31
CA GLU A 233 -10.09 7.64 19.69
C GLU A 233 -8.58 7.89 19.80
N SER A 234 -7.81 7.25 18.91
CA SER A 234 -6.35 7.41 18.82
C SER A 234 -5.93 8.64 18.01
N ASN A 235 -6.88 9.47 17.55
CA ASN A 235 -6.64 10.65 16.72
C ASN A 235 -5.79 10.34 15.46
N TYR A 236 -6.05 9.22 14.81
CA TYR A 236 -5.36 8.83 13.59
C TYR A 236 -5.62 9.84 12.47
N GLN A 237 -4.56 10.29 11.79
CA GLN A 237 -4.62 11.32 10.75
C GLN A 237 -4.23 10.82 9.36
N GLY A 238 -3.95 9.53 9.23
CA GLY A 238 -3.60 8.91 7.96
C GLY A 238 -4.83 8.52 7.13
N TRP A 239 -4.57 7.92 6.00
CA TRP A 239 -5.62 7.39 5.12
C TRP A 239 -6.08 6.00 5.57
N VAL A 240 -7.37 5.77 5.40
CA VAL A 240 -7.98 4.44 5.44
C VAL A 240 -8.43 4.11 4.02
N SER A 241 -7.74 3.19 3.36
CA SER A 241 -8.00 2.80 1.98
C SER A 241 -8.70 1.45 1.92
N LEU A 242 -9.74 1.36 1.11
CA LEU A 242 -10.34 0.09 0.74
C LEU A 242 -9.43 -0.63 -0.26
N GLU A 243 -8.99 -1.84 0.08
CA GLU A 243 -8.28 -2.77 -0.82
C GLU A 243 -9.04 -4.10 -0.84
N ALA A 244 -9.80 -4.39 -1.88
CA ALA A 244 -10.54 -5.64 -2.02
C ALA A 244 -9.84 -6.56 -3.04
N PHE A 245 -9.94 -7.88 -2.85
CA PHE A 245 -9.36 -8.89 -3.75
C PHE A 245 -10.41 -9.68 -4.54
N ASP A 246 -11.69 -9.61 -4.14
CA ASP A 246 -12.79 -10.11 -4.94
C ASP A 246 -13.41 -8.99 -5.76
N PHE A 247 -13.11 -8.95 -7.05
CA PHE A 247 -13.62 -7.94 -7.99
C PHE A 247 -14.91 -8.35 -8.69
N SER A 248 -15.46 -9.55 -8.39
CA SER A 248 -16.64 -10.07 -9.06
C SER A 248 -17.89 -9.18 -9.01
N PRO A 249 -18.13 -8.35 -7.95
CA PRO A 249 -19.25 -7.41 -7.94
C PRO A 249 -19.08 -6.20 -8.86
N GLY A 250 -17.85 -5.95 -9.33
CA GLY A 250 -17.48 -4.75 -10.09
C GLY A 250 -17.15 -3.53 -9.22
N ALA A 251 -16.20 -2.75 -9.66
CA ALA A 251 -15.65 -1.63 -8.89
C ALA A 251 -16.70 -0.59 -8.42
N PRO A 252 -17.72 -0.19 -9.24
CA PRO A 252 -18.72 0.76 -8.78
C PRO A 252 -19.54 0.26 -7.58
N GLU A 253 -19.87 -1.02 -7.58
CA GLU A 253 -20.65 -1.65 -6.49
C GLU A 253 -19.77 -1.80 -5.23
N ILE A 254 -18.54 -2.27 -5.39
CA ILE A 254 -17.55 -2.37 -4.32
C ILE A 254 -17.36 -1.00 -3.68
N ALA A 255 -17.07 0.04 -4.47
CA ALA A 255 -16.85 1.38 -3.96
C ALA A 255 -18.05 1.92 -3.17
N ARG A 256 -19.23 1.83 -3.76
CA ARG A 256 -20.46 2.36 -3.16
C ARG A 256 -20.84 1.65 -1.85
N ARG A 257 -20.86 0.32 -1.86
CA ARG A 257 -21.30 -0.47 -0.69
C ARG A 257 -20.30 -0.40 0.45
N SER A 258 -19.02 -0.50 0.14
CA SER A 258 -17.98 -0.44 1.18
C SER A 258 -18.04 0.88 1.93
N LEU A 259 -18.08 2.01 1.20
CA LEU A 259 -18.08 3.30 1.85
C LEU A 259 -19.38 3.56 2.63
N GLN A 260 -20.52 3.12 2.09
CA GLN A 260 -21.79 3.18 2.81
C GLN A 260 -21.70 2.40 4.13
N TYR A 261 -21.25 1.15 4.06
CA TYR A 261 -21.12 0.28 5.24
C TYR A 261 -20.15 0.84 6.28
N LEU A 262 -18.98 1.33 5.84
CA LEU A 262 -18.01 1.93 6.77
C LEU A 262 -18.58 3.17 7.46
N LYS A 263 -19.27 4.05 6.73
CA LYS A 263 -19.93 5.25 7.33
C LYS A 263 -21.05 4.91 8.30
N GLU A 264 -21.77 3.83 8.09
CA GLU A 264 -22.82 3.35 9.01
C GLU A 264 -22.21 2.74 10.30
N ASN A 265 -20.91 2.46 10.30
CA ASN A 265 -20.16 1.89 11.41
C ASN A 265 -19.09 2.83 11.99
N GLU A 266 -19.01 4.07 11.53
CA GLU A 266 -18.14 5.13 12.06
C GLU A 266 -18.75 5.80 13.36
#